data_67a3548ffe6408361ae0c6748b577a1b
#
_entry.id   67a3548ffe6408361ae0c6748b577a1b
#
_cell.length_a   1.000
_cell.length_b   1.000
_cell.length_c   1.000
_cell.angle_alpha   90.00
_cell.angle_beta   90.00
_cell.angle_gamma   90.00
#
_symmetry.space_group_name_H-M   'P 1'
#
loop_
_entity.id
_entity.type
_entity.pdbx_description
1 polymer ?
#
loop_
_entity_poly.entity_id
_entity_poly.type
_entity_poly.pdbx_seq_one_letter_code
_entity_poly.pdbx_strand_id
1 'polypeptide(L)'
;MIKIIKPKVTIETKFSGVSILKTIEKFGRLSHKSEKKITKDSYQEFLRKLLSWGHESVLEHVSISVRFICDRGITHELVRHRIAAYTQESTRYCNYSGNIQFIEPLFYKKGSEKYKIWYQNCVQAAENYNQLIQLGSTPEEARSVLPNSLKTEIVATYNLREWRHVFEMRCQKAAHPQMREIMVPTLKMFQQKIPLLFDDFIIKKDQNLSYPLYAIKDNQYWAQK
;
A
#
# COMPACT_ATOMS: atom_id res chain seq x y z
N MET A 1 -19.79 15.82 -14.87
CA MET A 1 -20.28 15.06 -13.68
C MET A 1 -19.08 14.41 -13.01
N ILE A 2 -18.93 14.51 -11.67
CA ILE A 2 -17.84 13.85 -10.94
C ILE A 2 -18.21 12.40 -10.61
N LYS A 3 -17.19 11.53 -10.39
CA LYS A 3 -17.39 10.18 -9.87
C LYS A 3 -16.74 10.05 -8.50
N ILE A 4 -17.46 9.50 -7.55
CA ILE A 4 -16.95 9.14 -6.23
C ILE A 4 -16.70 7.64 -6.22
N ILE A 5 -15.47 7.23 -5.92
CA ILE A 5 -15.06 5.82 -5.95
C ILE A 5 -14.39 5.40 -4.64
N LYS A 6 -14.35 4.11 -4.39
CA LYS A 6 -13.61 3.50 -3.29
C LYS A 6 -12.16 3.24 -3.70
N PRO A 7 -11.20 3.25 -2.76
CA PRO A 7 -9.84 2.83 -3.05
C PRO A 7 -9.77 1.35 -3.44
N LYS A 8 -8.73 0.99 -4.19
CA LYS A 8 -8.49 -0.38 -4.64
C LYS A 8 -7.02 -0.72 -4.59
N VAL A 9 -6.70 -2.00 -4.33
CA VAL A 9 -5.35 -2.53 -4.29
C VAL A 9 -5.24 -3.74 -5.20
N THR A 10 -4.13 -3.85 -5.93
CA THR A 10 -3.85 -4.98 -6.81
C THR A 10 -2.36 -5.33 -6.74
N ILE A 11 -2.01 -6.59 -6.46
CA ILE A 11 -0.63 -7.05 -6.60
C ILE A 11 -0.36 -7.28 -8.09
N GLU A 12 0.59 -6.53 -8.65
CA GLU A 12 0.96 -6.60 -10.07
C GLU A 12 1.96 -7.73 -10.34
N THR A 13 2.87 -7.98 -9.41
CA THR A 13 3.86 -9.06 -9.55
C THR A 13 3.18 -10.41 -9.45
N LYS A 14 3.32 -11.23 -10.50
CA LYS A 14 2.90 -12.64 -10.45
C LYS A 14 3.98 -13.47 -9.76
N PHE A 15 3.64 -14.21 -8.72
CA PHE A 15 4.58 -15.08 -8.00
C PHE A 15 3.90 -16.25 -7.31
N SER A 16 4.69 -17.29 -7.03
CA SER A 16 4.37 -18.35 -6.07
C SER A 16 5.06 -18.04 -4.73
N GLY A 17 4.31 -18.03 -3.64
CA GLY A 17 4.87 -17.82 -2.30
C GLY A 17 5.96 -18.83 -1.96
N VAL A 18 5.73 -20.11 -2.26
CA VAL A 18 6.73 -21.20 -2.04
C VAL A 18 7.99 -20.95 -2.85
N SER A 19 7.88 -20.52 -4.11
CA SER A 19 9.04 -20.22 -4.95
C SER A 19 9.89 -19.09 -4.36
N ILE A 20 9.24 -18.03 -3.88
CA ILE A 20 9.91 -16.91 -3.18
C ILE A 20 10.67 -17.41 -1.95
N LEU A 21 10.00 -18.19 -1.09
CA LEU A 21 10.60 -18.68 0.16
C LEU A 21 11.82 -19.57 -0.11
N LYS A 22 11.76 -20.44 -1.12
CA LYS A 22 12.89 -21.28 -1.56
C LYS A 22 14.05 -20.44 -2.12
N THR A 23 13.74 -19.39 -2.86
CA THR A 23 14.75 -18.46 -3.38
C THR A 23 15.48 -17.76 -2.26
N ILE A 24 14.76 -17.28 -1.25
CA ILE A 24 15.33 -16.61 -0.07
C ILE A 24 16.20 -17.61 0.73
N GLU A 25 15.74 -18.86 0.93
CA GLU A 25 16.55 -19.89 1.57
C GLU A 25 17.85 -20.12 0.83
N LYS A 26 17.78 -20.30 -0.51
CA LYS A 26 18.97 -20.52 -1.34
C LYS A 26 20.02 -19.41 -1.13
N PHE A 27 19.58 -18.16 -1.11
CA PHE A 27 20.49 -17.02 -0.92
C PHE A 27 21.01 -16.95 0.53
N GLY A 28 20.15 -17.18 1.52
CA GLY A 28 20.54 -17.18 2.91
C GLY A 28 21.56 -18.26 3.28
N ARG A 29 21.47 -19.43 2.66
CA ARG A 29 22.43 -20.53 2.91
C ARG A 29 23.82 -20.29 2.31
N LEU A 30 23.93 -19.39 1.33
CA LEU A 30 25.22 -19.05 0.70
C LEU A 30 26.22 -18.51 1.74
N SER A 31 25.77 -17.71 2.70
CA SER A 31 26.64 -17.09 3.71
C SER A 31 27.39 -18.09 4.60
N HIS A 32 26.84 -19.28 4.77
CA HIS A 32 27.41 -20.36 5.57
C HIS A 32 27.78 -21.60 4.75
N LYS A 33 27.79 -21.50 3.41
CA LYS A 33 28.08 -22.64 2.50
C LYS A 33 27.28 -23.90 2.85
N SER A 34 25.99 -23.72 3.19
CA SER A 34 25.11 -24.76 3.69
C SER A 34 24.03 -25.20 2.69
N GLU A 35 24.22 -24.95 1.38
CA GLU A 35 23.30 -25.26 0.30
C GLU A 35 22.96 -26.75 0.22
N LYS A 36 23.89 -27.62 0.61
CA LYS A 36 23.69 -29.08 0.68
C LYS A 36 22.58 -29.50 1.67
N LYS A 37 22.16 -28.59 2.56
CA LYS A 37 21.05 -28.82 3.52
C LYS A 37 19.68 -28.47 2.95
N ILE A 38 19.62 -27.98 1.69
CA ILE A 38 18.34 -27.62 1.04
C ILE A 38 17.58 -28.92 0.73
N THR A 39 16.35 -29.01 1.20
CA THR A 39 15.40 -30.07 0.92
C THR A 39 14.09 -29.48 0.37
N LYS A 40 13.10 -30.34 0.11
CA LYS A 40 11.80 -29.89 -0.41
C LYS A 40 11.15 -28.81 0.46
N ASP A 41 11.26 -28.91 1.81
CA ASP A 41 10.52 -28.07 2.77
C ASP A 41 11.43 -27.37 3.81
N SER A 42 12.78 -27.48 3.66
CA SER A 42 13.75 -26.89 4.61
C SER A 42 13.66 -25.38 4.74
N TYR A 43 13.11 -24.69 3.74
CA TYR A 43 12.90 -23.24 3.77
C TYR A 43 12.03 -22.79 4.96
N GLN A 44 11.12 -23.64 5.44
CA GLN A 44 10.19 -23.25 6.52
C GLN A 44 10.93 -23.02 7.84
N GLU A 45 11.69 -24.02 8.29
CA GLU A 45 12.49 -23.93 9.52
C GLU A 45 13.60 -22.88 9.38
N PHE A 46 14.29 -22.90 8.24
CA PHE A 46 15.40 -21.99 7.98
C PHE A 46 14.97 -20.51 8.07
N LEU A 47 13.85 -20.15 7.44
CA LEU A 47 13.38 -18.77 7.43
C LEU A 47 12.80 -18.34 8.78
N ARG A 48 12.08 -19.23 9.50
CA ARG A 48 11.65 -18.94 10.88
C ARG A 48 12.84 -18.59 11.77
N LYS A 49 13.93 -19.37 11.67
CA LYS A 49 15.15 -19.10 12.42
C LYS A 49 15.81 -17.79 12.06
N LEU A 50 15.88 -17.44 10.77
CA LEU A 50 16.41 -16.14 10.33
C LEU A 50 15.55 -14.98 10.85
N LEU A 51 14.23 -15.10 10.76
CA LEU A 51 13.30 -14.07 11.25
C LEU A 51 13.37 -13.91 12.77
N SER A 52 13.49 -15.03 13.54
CA SER A 52 13.65 -14.97 15.00
C SER A 52 14.95 -14.27 15.44
N TRP A 53 15.98 -14.30 14.59
CA TRP A 53 17.25 -13.60 14.85
C TRP A 53 17.28 -12.18 14.28
N GLY A 54 16.23 -11.73 13.59
CA GLY A 54 16.20 -10.44 12.92
C GLY A 54 17.10 -10.35 11.69
N HIS A 55 17.51 -11.49 11.12
CA HIS A 55 18.37 -11.55 9.92
C HIS A 55 17.54 -11.36 8.65
N GLU A 56 17.01 -10.17 8.46
CA GLU A 56 16.08 -9.83 7.38
C GLU A 56 16.75 -9.42 6.05
N SER A 57 18.10 -9.29 6.00
CA SER A 57 18.80 -8.85 4.78
C SER A 57 18.53 -9.73 3.56
N VAL A 58 18.34 -11.03 3.75
CA VAL A 58 18.00 -11.97 2.67
C VAL A 58 16.65 -11.69 1.99
N LEU A 59 15.76 -10.97 2.68
CA LEU A 59 14.45 -10.57 2.14
C LEU A 59 14.57 -9.46 1.09
N GLU A 60 15.71 -8.76 1.05
CA GLU A 60 15.95 -7.67 0.11
C GLU A 60 16.12 -8.15 -1.34
N HIS A 61 16.42 -9.44 -1.55
CA HIS A 61 16.60 -10.02 -2.88
C HIS A 61 15.31 -10.25 -3.67
N VAL A 62 14.13 -10.04 -3.06
CA VAL A 62 12.84 -10.25 -3.72
C VAL A 62 12.01 -8.99 -3.60
N SER A 63 11.52 -8.47 -4.73
CA SER A 63 10.67 -7.29 -4.80
C SER A 63 9.28 -7.63 -5.33
N ILE A 64 8.27 -6.94 -4.79
CA ILE A 64 6.87 -7.08 -5.21
C ILE A 64 6.30 -5.70 -5.51
N SER A 65 5.64 -5.58 -6.66
CA SER A 65 4.95 -4.37 -7.11
C SER A 65 3.47 -4.46 -6.78
N VAL A 66 2.94 -3.40 -6.18
CA VAL A 66 1.52 -3.26 -5.87
C VAL A 66 1.01 -1.96 -6.46
N ARG A 67 -0.14 -2.02 -7.13
CA ARG A 67 -0.88 -0.85 -7.62
C ARG A 67 -1.92 -0.45 -6.58
N PHE A 68 -1.94 0.85 -6.27
CA PHE A 68 -2.94 1.48 -5.43
C PHE A 68 -3.74 2.48 -6.24
N ILE A 69 -5.06 2.37 -6.18
CA ILE A 69 -6.00 3.43 -6.55
C ILE A 69 -6.43 4.07 -5.24
N CYS A 70 -6.00 5.29 -5.00
CA CYS A 70 -6.24 6.02 -3.75
C CYS A 70 -6.25 7.53 -4.00
N ASP A 71 -6.42 8.33 -2.96
CA ASP A 71 -6.31 9.78 -3.08
C ASP A 71 -4.85 10.25 -3.10
N ARG A 72 -4.63 11.46 -3.57
CA ARG A 72 -3.28 12.05 -3.65
C ARG A 72 -2.66 12.32 -2.28
N GLY A 73 -3.48 12.63 -1.27
CA GLY A 73 -2.98 12.83 0.11
C GLY A 73 -2.25 11.59 0.62
N ILE A 74 -2.81 10.41 0.36
CA ILE A 74 -2.21 9.14 0.76
C ILE A 74 -0.91 8.85 -0.01
N THR A 75 -0.84 9.19 -1.29
CA THR A 75 0.40 8.98 -2.04
C THR A 75 1.56 9.83 -1.54
N HIS A 76 1.30 11.03 -0.99
CA HIS A 76 2.32 11.86 -0.35
C HIS A 76 2.97 11.20 0.87
N GLU A 77 2.22 10.35 1.59
CA GLU A 77 2.77 9.55 2.67
C GLU A 77 3.51 8.30 2.14
N LEU A 78 2.99 7.69 1.07
CA LEU A 78 3.54 6.46 0.49
C LEU A 78 4.96 6.68 -0.03
N VAL A 79 5.19 7.75 -0.79
CA VAL A 79 6.49 8.08 -1.38
C VAL A 79 7.56 8.49 -0.36
N ARG A 80 7.22 8.56 0.93
CA ARG A 80 8.20 8.79 2.00
C ARG A 80 9.01 7.53 2.32
N HIS A 81 8.56 6.35 1.88
CA HIS A 81 9.34 5.11 1.91
C HIS A 81 10.28 5.10 0.71
N ARG A 82 11.57 5.41 0.94
CA ARG A 82 12.53 5.74 -0.12
C ARG A 82 13.29 4.54 -0.70
N ILE A 83 13.25 3.39 -0.04
CA ILE A 83 13.82 2.13 -0.57
C ILE A 83 12.79 1.49 -1.51
N ALA A 84 12.50 2.17 -2.62
CA ALA A 84 11.37 1.86 -3.47
C ALA A 84 11.54 2.37 -4.90
N ALA A 85 10.73 1.83 -5.82
CA ALA A 85 10.44 2.46 -7.10
C ALA A 85 8.95 2.85 -7.15
N TYR A 86 8.67 4.03 -7.71
CA TYR A 86 7.31 4.55 -7.87
C TYR A 86 7.03 4.99 -9.30
N THR A 87 5.84 4.66 -9.77
CA THR A 87 5.25 5.26 -10.97
C THR A 87 3.83 5.68 -10.63
N GLN A 88 3.56 6.98 -10.75
CA GLN A 88 2.27 7.56 -10.39
C GLN A 88 1.65 8.29 -11.57
N GLU A 89 0.33 8.20 -11.69
CA GLU A 89 -0.48 8.99 -12.61
C GLU A 89 -0.18 10.49 -12.48
N SER A 90 0.23 11.11 -13.57
CA SER A 90 0.72 12.49 -13.57
C SER A 90 -0.40 13.48 -13.88
N THR A 91 -0.69 14.37 -12.94
CA THR A 91 -1.59 15.50 -13.17
C THR A 91 -1.02 16.58 -14.08
N ARG A 92 0.25 16.45 -14.52
CA ARG A 92 0.82 17.34 -15.53
C ARG A 92 0.38 16.97 -16.94
N TYR A 93 0.30 15.67 -17.20
CA TYR A 93 0.05 15.13 -18.55
C TYR A 93 -1.37 14.61 -18.72
N CYS A 94 -2.00 14.11 -17.66
CA CYS A 94 -3.36 13.58 -17.75
C CYS A 94 -4.39 14.72 -17.73
N ASN A 95 -5.21 14.80 -18.77
CA ASN A 95 -6.37 15.68 -18.79
C ASN A 95 -7.58 14.97 -18.17
N TYR A 96 -8.14 15.53 -17.11
CA TYR A 96 -9.28 14.98 -16.38
C TYR A 96 -10.64 15.55 -16.84
N SER A 97 -10.67 16.42 -17.84
CA SER A 97 -11.91 17.05 -18.30
C SER A 97 -13.01 16.02 -18.59
N GLY A 98 -14.18 16.24 -18.00
CA GLY A 98 -15.33 15.35 -18.17
C GLY A 98 -15.30 14.04 -17.38
N ASN A 99 -14.17 13.65 -16.78
CA ASN A 99 -14.04 12.38 -16.03
C ASN A 99 -13.22 12.52 -14.71
N ILE A 100 -13.51 13.55 -13.93
CA ILE A 100 -12.82 13.76 -12.67
C ILE A 100 -13.37 12.79 -11.61
N GLN A 101 -12.47 12.08 -10.93
CA GLN A 101 -12.80 11.10 -9.91
C GLN A 101 -12.19 11.49 -8.56
N PHE A 102 -12.94 11.25 -7.48
CA PHE A 102 -12.46 11.47 -6.12
C PHE A 102 -12.63 10.20 -5.29
N ILE A 103 -11.73 10.00 -4.33
CA ILE A 103 -11.81 8.89 -3.38
C ILE A 103 -12.73 9.28 -2.24
N GLU A 104 -13.73 8.44 -1.97
CA GLU A 104 -14.69 8.64 -0.87
C GLU A 104 -13.96 8.56 0.48
N PRO A 105 -14.04 9.60 1.34
CA PRO A 105 -13.42 9.56 2.66
C PRO A 105 -14.22 8.65 3.59
N LEU A 106 -13.60 7.59 4.07
CA LEU A 106 -14.26 6.59 4.93
C LEU A 106 -14.76 7.15 6.28
N PHE A 107 -14.17 8.26 6.74
CA PHE A 107 -14.46 8.85 8.07
C PHE A 107 -15.65 9.82 8.06
N TYR A 108 -16.22 10.16 6.90
CA TYR A 108 -17.46 10.95 6.82
C TYR A 108 -18.63 10.05 6.46
N LYS A 109 -19.63 9.99 7.37
CA LYS A 109 -20.86 9.25 7.09
C LYS A 109 -21.57 9.88 5.90
N LYS A 110 -21.85 9.08 4.86
CA LYS A 110 -22.61 9.52 3.68
C LYS A 110 -23.92 10.19 4.09
N GLY A 111 -24.20 11.38 3.54
CA GLY A 111 -25.36 12.20 3.88
C GLY A 111 -25.20 13.09 5.10
N SER A 112 -24.11 12.99 5.89
CA SER A 112 -23.81 13.93 6.98
C SER A 112 -23.40 15.29 6.42
N GLU A 113 -23.51 16.36 7.26
CA GLU A 113 -23.04 17.70 6.90
C GLU A 113 -21.56 17.74 6.51
N LYS A 114 -20.70 16.99 7.22
CA LYS A 114 -19.28 16.86 6.88
C LYS A 114 -19.07 16.27 5.49
N TYR A 115 -19.85 15.22 5.13
CA TYR A 115 -19.82 14.62 3.80
C TYR A 115 -20.32 15.59 2.73
N LYS A 116 -21.37 16.34 2.99
CA LYS A 116 -21.91 17.35 2.05
C LYS A 116 -20.89 18.44 1.75
N ILE A 117 -20.23 18.98 2.77
CA ILE A 117 -19.16 19.99 2.61
C ILE A 117 -18.03 19.45 1.74
N TRP A 118 -17.55 18.23 2.03
CA TRP A 118 -16.51 17.57 1.25
C TRP A 118 -16.95 17.37 -0.21
N TYR A 119 -18.17 16.86 -0.43
CA TYR A 119 -18.71 16.61 -1.76
C TYR A 119 -18.87 17.88 -2.58
N GLN A 120 -19.41 18.94 -1.98
CA GLN A 120 -19.55 20.26 -2.62
C GLN A 120 -18.19 20.82 -3.04
N ASN A 121 -17.16 20.70 -2.20
CA ASN A 121 -15.80 21.09 -2.57
C ASN A 121 -15.27 20.28 -3.75
N CYS A 122 -15.53 18.98 -3.82
CA CYS A 122 -15.15 18.16 -4.98
C CYS A 122 -15.85 18.59 -6.27
N VAL A 123 -17.14 18.92 -6.19
CA VAL A 123 -17.93 19.42 -7.35
C VAL A 123 -17.32 20.74 -7.83
N GLN A 124 -17.14 21.70 -6.93
CA GLN A 124 -16.61 23.03 -7.26
C GLN A 124 -15.19 22.95 -7.86
N ALA A 125 -14.33 22.10 -7.26
CA ALA A 125 -12.97 21.89 -7.80
C ALA A 125 -12.98 21.30 -9.22
N ALA A 126 -13.90 20.39 -9.50
CA ALA A 126 -14.05 19.80 -10.84
C ALA A 126 -14.59 20.83 -11.86
N GLU A 127 -15.52 21.68 -11.45
CA GLU A 127 -16.04 22.77 -12.29
C GLU A 127 -14.94 23.76 -12.61
N ASN A 128 -14.19 24.21 -11.59
CA ASN A 128 -13.05 25.13 -11.76
C ASN A 128 -11.98 24.54 -12.70
N TYR A 129 -11.64 23.26 -12.53
CA TYR A 129 -10.70 22.58 -13.41
C TYR A 129 -11.17 22.61 -14.86
N ASN A 130 -12.44 22.22 -15.11
CA ASN A 130 -13.00 22.21 -16.46
C ASN A 130 -13.03 23.62 -17.08
N GLN A 131 -13.37 24.65 -16.31
CA GLN A 131 -13.37 26.05 -16.77
C GLN A 131 -11.95 26.51 -17.15
N LEU A 132 -10.94 26.19 -16.33
CA LEU A 132 -9.54 26.51 -16.64
C LEU A 132 -9.10 25.87 -17.96
N ILE A 133 -9.42 24.57 -18.16
CA ILE A 133 -9.11 23.91 -19.43
C ILE A 133 -9.84 24.56 -20.60
N GLN A 134 -11.13 24.94 -20.47
CA GLN A 134 -11.89 25.63 -21.51
C GLN A 134 -11.32 27.01 -21.85
N LEU A 135 -10.73 27.70 -20.86
CA LEU A 135 -10.03 28.97 -21.03
C LEU A 135 -8.62 28.82 -21.60
N GLY A 136 -8.20 27.60 -21.95
CA GLY A 136 -6.92 27.31 -22.59
C GLY A 136 -5.78 26.95 -21.65
N SER A 137 -6.04 26.78 -20.33
CA SER A 137 -5.01 26.28 -19.42
C SER A 137 -4.61 24.85 -19.75
N THR A 138 -3.32 24.56 -19.62
CA THR A 138 -2.82 23.18 -19.69
C THR A 138 -3.29 22.36 -18.46
N PRO A 139 -3.30 21.02 -18.53
CA PRO A 139 -3.57 20.17 -17.34
C PRO A 139 -2.63 20.48 -16.17
N GLU A 140 -1.37 20.83 -16.47
CA GLU A 140 -0.35 21.22 -15.50
C GLU A 140 -0.72 22.47 -14.69
N GLU A 141 -1.35 23.44 -15.33
CA GLU A 141 -1.85 24.66 -14.69
C GLU A 141 -3.18 24.43 -13.98
N ALA A 142 -4.13 23.80 -14.67
CA ALA A 142 -5.48 23.57 -14.18
C ALA A 142 -5.51 22.68 -12.92
N ARG A 143 -4.56 21.74 -12.75
CA ARG A 143 -4.47 20.88 -11.56
C ARG A 143 -4.34 21.64 -10.23
N SER A 144 -3.96 22.92 -10.27
CA SER A 144 -3.77 23.74 -9.06
C SER A 144 -5.05 23.87 -8.22
N VAL A 145 -6.23 23.68 -8.79
CA VAL A 145 -7.52 23.76 -8.08
C VAL A 145 -8.00 22.39 -7.55
N LEU A 146 -7.28 21.30 -7.82
CA LEU A 146 -7.70 19.95 -7.43
C LEU A 146 -7.28 19.62 -5.99
N PRO A 147 -8.20 19.13 -5.13
CA PRO A 147 -7.91 18.79 -3.75
C PRO A 147 -7.15 17.46 -3.62
N ASN A 148 -6.62 17.20 -2.42
CA ASN A 148 -5.96 15.94 -2.08
C ASN A 148 -6.83 14.70 -2.25
N SER A 149 -8.16 14.84 -2.16
CA SER A 149 -9.11 13.74 -2.41
C SER A 149 -9.23 13.32 -3.87
N LEU A 150 -8.53 14.02 -4.81
CA LEU A 150 -8.45 13.56 -6.20
C LEU A 150 -7.94 12.13 -6.27
N LYS A 151 -8.66 11.26 -7.02
CA LYS A 151 -8.20 9.90 -7.34
C LYS A 151 -6.86 9.95 -8.08
N THR A 152 -5.97 9.09 -7.70
CA THR A 152 -4.75 8.80 -8.46
C THR A 152 -4.46 7.30 -8.46
N GLU A 153 -3.58 6.89 -9.37
CA GLU A 153 -3.02 5.54 -9.39
C GLU A 153 -1.51 5.62 -9.18
N ILE A 154 -1.00 4.74 -8.33
CA ILE A 154 0.43 4.61 -8.08
C ILE A 154 0.82 3.15 -8.00
N VAL A 155 1.86 2.77 -8.72
CA VAL A 155 2.54 1.49 -8.55
C VAL A 155 3.74 1.73 -7.66
N ALA A 156 3.81 0.98 -6.56
CA ALA A 156 4.92 0.98 -5.63
C ALA A 156 5.60 -0.40 -5.65
N THR A 157 6.91 -0.42 -5.82
CA THR A 157 7.72 -1.64 -5.78
C THR A 157 8.68 -1.55 -4.61
N TYR A 158 8.52 -2.47 -3.66
CA TYR A 158 9.42 -2.62 -2.51
C TYR A 158 9.98 -4.04 -2.46
N ASN A 159 11.19 -4.20 -1.94
CA ASN A 159 11.66 -5.52 -1.53
C ASN A 159 10.88 -6.03 -0.30
N LEU A 160 10.97 -7.32 0.01
CA LEU A 160 10.16 -7.91 1.09
C LEU A 160 10.51 -7.36 2.48
N ARG A 161 11.76 -6.94 2.73
CA ARG A 161 12.14 -6.28 3.97
C ARG A 161 11.46 -4.93 4.10
N GLU A 162 11.48 -4.12 3.04
CA GLU A 162 10.80 -2.82 3.01
C GLU A 162 9.27 -2.98 3.11
N TRP A 163 8.67 -4.02 2.48
CA TRP A 163 7.25 -4.31 2.68
C TRP A 163 6.90 -4.56 4.14
N ARG A 164 7.74 -5.29 4.89
CA ARG A 164 7.55 -5.50 6.34
C ARG A 164 7.60 -4.17 7.08
N HIS A 165 8.60 -3.32 6.80
CA HIS A 165 8.71 -1.97 7.36
C HIS A 165 7.49 -1.10 7.02
N VAL A 166 7.05 -1.08 5.76
CA VAL A 166 5.86 -0.33 5.33
C VAL A 166 4.62 -0.79 6.08
N PHE A 167 4.39 -2.10 6.22
CA PHE A 167 3.24 -2.60 6.98
C PHE A 167 3.32 -2.23 8.47
N GLU A 168 4.48 -2.34 9.09
CA GLU A 168 4.69 -1.92 10.47
C GLU A 168 4.33 -0.45 10.69
N MET A 169 4.74 0.43 9.79
CA MET A 169 4.49 1.86 9.88
C MET A 169 3.07 2.27 9.44
N ARG A 170 2.50 1.63 8.42
CA ARG A 170 1.27 2.10 7.76
C ARG A 170 0.02 1.30 8.08
N CYS A 171 0.15 0.13 8.73
CA CYS A 171 -0.99 -0.61 9.24
C CYS A 171 -1.28 -0.33 10.72
N GLN A 172 -0.39 0.33 11.47
CA GLN A 172 -0.59 0.62 12.89
C GLN A 172 -1.77 1.55 13.14
N LYS A 173 -2.32 1.52 14.37
CA LYS A 173 -3.51 2.31 14.75
C LYS A 173 -3.33 3.82 14.55
N ALA A 174 -2.11 4.33 14.75
CA ALA A 174 -1.77 5.75 14.58
C ALA A 174 -1.68 6.20 13.10
N ALA A 175 -1.58 5.28 12.15
CA ALA A 175 -1.56 5.62 10.73
C ALA A 175 -2.91 6.21 10.29
N HIS A 176 -2.86 7.10 9.29
CA HIS A 176 -4.07 7.74 8.75
C HIS A 176 -5.11 6.68 8.34
N PRO A 177 -6.41 6.85 8.66
CA PRO A 177 -7.43 5.84 8.36
C PRO A 177 -7.48 5.41 6.89
N GLN A 178 -7.37 6.33 5.92
CA GLN A 178 -7.34 6.00 4.50
C GLN A 178 -6.05 5.25 4.08
N MET A 179 -4.93 5.48 4.77
CA MET A 179 -3.72 4.67 4.59
C MET A 179 -3.96 3.24 5.04
N ARG A 180 -4.58 3.03 6.20
CA ARG A 180 -4.95 1.69 6.68
C ARG A 180 -5.97 1.01 5.77
N GLU A 181 -6.86 1.78 5.15
CA GLU A 181 -7.88 1.29 4.21
C GLU A 181 -7.27 0.57 3.00
N ILE A 182 -6.07 0.96 2.57
CA ILE A 182 -5.33 0.30 1.49
C ILE A 182 -4.26 -0.68 2.01
N MET A 183 -3.57 -0.37 3.09
CA MET A 183 -2.43 -1.17 3.56
C MET A 183 -2.84 -2.45 4.30
N VAL A 184 -3.91 -2.42 5.11
CA VAL A 184 -4.35 -3.63 5.80
C VAL A 184 -4.89 -4.70 4.82
N PRO A 185 -5.70 -4.37 3.80
CA PRO A 185 -6.01 -5.33 2.73
C PRO A 185 -4.77 -5.84 1.98
N THR A 186 -3.78 -4.99 1.72
CA THR A 186 -2.52 -5.41 1.10
C THR A 186 -1.79 -6.43 1.99
N LEU A 187 -1.65 -6.14 3.28
CA LEU A 187 -1.05 -7.07 4.25
C LEU A 187 -1.77 -8.42 4.25
N LYS A 188 -3.12 -8.44 4.25
CA LYS A 188 -3.89 -9.68 4.16
C LYS A 188 -3.56 -10.50 2.91
N MET A 189 -3.42 -9.84 1.76
CA MET A 189 -3.02 -10.52 0.53
C MET A 189 -1.62 -11.12 0.62
N PHE A 190 -0.68 -10.44 1.30
CA PHE A 190 0.66 -10.95 1.54
C PHE A 190 0.63 -12.13 2.53
N GLN A 191 -0.14 -12.06 3.61
CA GLN A 191 -0.34 -13.17 4.55
C GLN A 191 -0.92 -14.41 3.84
N GLN A 192 -1.88 -14.23 2.94
CA GLN A 192 -2.43 -15.34 2.16
C GLN A 192 -1.43 -15.99 1.19
N LYS A 193 -0.54 -15.19 0.59
CA LYS A 193 0.41 -15.67 -0.43
C LYS A 193 1.73 -16.13 0.14
N ILE A 194 2.22 -15.49 1.21
CA ILE A 194 3.53 -15.74 1.83
C ILE A 194 3.37 -15.68 3.37
N PRO A 195 2.53 -16.53 3.98
CA PRO A 195 2.21 -16.43 5.40
C PRO A 195 3.46 -16.39 6.27
N LEU A 196 4.43 -17.26 6.00
CA LEU A 196 5.67 -17.37 6.77
C LEU A 196 6.44 -16.06 6.96
N LEU A 197 6.29 -15.08 6.07
CA LEU A 197 6.98 -13.79 6.19
C LEU A 197 6.14 -12.68 6.83
N PHE A 198 4.83 -12.88 7.03
CA PHE A 198 3.91 -11.81 7.45
C PHE A 198 2.91 -12.22 8.54
N ASP A 199 2.97 -13.46 9.06
CA ASP A 199 2.05 -13.93 10.10
C ASP A 199 2.35 -13.31 11.47
N ASP A 200 3.52 -12.69 11.65
CA ASP A 200 3.85 -11.87 12.81
C ASP A 200 3.11 -10.53 12.88
N PHE A 201 2.33 -10.19 11.87
CA PHE A 201 1.43 -9.04 11.88
C PHE A 201 0.02 -9.45 12.30
N ILE A 202 -0.40 -9.02 13.50
CA ILE A 202 -1.72 -9.35 14.07
C ILE A 202 -2.72 -8.25 13.70
N ILE A 203 -3.73 -8.61 12.91
CA ILE A 203 -4.78 -7.67 12.47
C ILE A 203 -5.87 -7.57 13.54
N LYS A 204 -6.19 -6.35 13.93
CA LYS A 204 -7.15 -6.02 14.98
C LYS A 204 -8.25 -5.08 14.47
N LYS A 205 -9.40 -5.10 15.14
CA LYS A 205 -10.49 -4.13 14.91
C LYS A 205 -10.17 -2.81 15.60
N ASP A 206 -10.50 -1.69 14.97
CA ASP A 206 -10.47 -0.38 15.61
C ASP A 206 -11.68 -0.24 16.55
N GLN A 207 -11.52 0.48 17.66
CA GLN A 207 -12.63 0.82 18.55
C GLN A 207 -13.66 1.71 17.84
N ASN A 208 -13.21 2.61 16.99
CA ASN A 208 -14.08 3.34 16.07
C ASN A 208 -14.43 2.44 14.88
N LEU A 209 -15.61 1.85 14.90
CA LEU A 209 -16.09 0.92 13.88
C LEU A 209 -16.17 1.52 12.46
N SER A 210 -16.17 2.86 12.35
CA SER A 210 -16.10 3.57 11.06
C SER A 210 -14.70 3.56 10.46
N TYR A 211 -13.68 3.19 11.25
CA TYR A 211 -12.30 3.13 10.81
C TYR A 211 -11.92 1.72 10.35
N PRO A 212 -10.97 1.60 9.41
CA PRO A 212 -10.51 0.30 8.94
C PRO A 212 -9.76 -0.43 10.06
N LEU A 213 -9.61 -1.72 9.87
CA LEU A 213 -8.73 -2.55 10.69
C LEU A 213 -7.33 -1.92 10.79
N TYR A 214 -6.59 -2.26 11.82
CA TYR A 214 -5.17 -1.96 11.95
C TYR A 214 -4.39 -3.24 12.23
N ALA A 215 -3.08 -3.21 12.09
CA ALA A 215 -2.23 -4.32 12.44
C ALA A 215 -1.09 -3.86 13.36
N ILE A 216 -0.65 -4.77 14.21
CA ILE A 216 0.56 -4.62 15.03
C ILE A 216 1.50 -5.77 14.72
N LYS A 217 2.79 -5.48 14.68
CA LYS A 217 3.83 -6.49 14.54
C LYS A 217 4.13 -7.09 15.92
N ASP A 218 4.07 -8.40 16.01
CA ASP A 218 4.50 -9.14 17.21
C ASP A 218 5.98 -9.49 17.09
N ASN A 219 6.81 -8.73 17.74
CA ASN A 219 8.27 -8.92 17.70
C ASN A 219 8.75 -10.22 18.36
N GLN A 220 7.90 -10.90 19.13
CA GLN A 220 8.22 -12.18 19.77
C GLN A 220 7.64 -13.39 19.02
N TYR A 221 6.85 -13.15 17.98
CA TYR A 221 6.13 -14.20 17.25
C TYR A 221 7.04 -15.37 16.84
N TRP A 222 8.19 -15.07 16.23
CA TRP A 222 9.11 -16.09 15.72
C TRP A 222 9.96 -16.74 16.83
N ALA A 223 10.14 -16.09 17.96
CA ALA A 223 10.87 -16.68 19.11
C ALA A 223 10.03 -17.74 19.84
N GLN A 224 8.70 -17.74 19.65
CA GLN A 224 7.76 -18.65 20.29
C GLN A 224 7.34 -19.83 19.39
N LYS A 225 7.78 -19.86 18.14
CA LYS A 225 7.47 -20.87 17.11
C LYS A 225 8.69 -21.71 16.75
#